data_ba87c3fb0bca2d4ee011741fb82cdd32
#
_entry.id   ba87c3fb0bca2d4ee011741fb82cdd32
#
_cell.length_a   1.000
_cell.length_b   1.000
_cell.length_c   1.000
_cell.angle_alpha   90.00
_cell.angle_beta   90.00
_cell.angle_gamma   90.00
#
_symmetry.space_group_name_H-M   'P 1'
#
loop_
_entity.id
_entity.type
_entity.pdbx_description
1 polymer ?
#
loop_
_entity_poly.entity_id
_entity_poly.type
_entity_poly.pdbx_seq_one_letter_code
_entity_poly.pdbx_strand_id
1 'polypeptide(L)'
;IVVPQRNPWLLGRQLATLDRLNGGRTILGAGTGWLREEFEALGMPFERRMARTAEAIDLLRAMCTKHPAHVQGEFFNAEPMGVLPHPVQQPIPVWLGGNTPGAVQRAGRLGNGWVPYGLLPEDLAKGWDGVRSAAESAKRDPTGITCSLWAPITITRRGAPPGPEGLYLHGEADLLVERLTAYAKAGLQHF
;
A
#
# COMPACT_ATOMS: atom_id res chain seq x y z
N ILE A 1 2.93 -5.63 -3.42
CA ILE A 1 3.34 -6.01 -4.79
C ILE A 1 3.69 -4.79 -5.61
N VAL A 2 4.53 -4.95 -6.67
CA VAL A 2 4.84 -3.89 -7.65
C VAL A 2 3.75 -3.90 -8.72
N VAL A 3 2.80 -2.98 -8.60
CA VAL A 3 1.60 -2.94 -9.46
C VAL A 3 1.93 -2.72 -10.94
N PRO A 4 2.82 -1.77 -11.33
CA PRO A 4 3.08 -1.51 -12.76
C PRO A 4 3.80 -2.63 -13.50
N GLN A 5 4.25 -3.66 -12.80
CA GLN A 5 4.81 -4.91 -13.37
C GLN A 5 3.75 -5.98 -13.62
N ARG A 6 2.48 -5.70 -13.34
CA ARG A 6 1.37 -6.67 -13.43
C ARG A 6 0.37 -6.25 -14.48
N ASN A 7 -0.24 -7.24 -15.14
CA ASN A 7 -1.44 -6.98 -15.90
C ASN A 7 -2.60 -6.68 -14.93
N PRO A 8 -3.20 -5.49 -14.94
CA PRO A 8 -4.19 -5.10 -13.93
C PRO A 8 -5.51 -5.90 -14.06
N TRP A 9 -5.88 -6.37 -15.23
CA TRP A 9 -7.07 -7.23 -15.41
C TRP A 9 -6.88 -8.59 -14.72
N LEU A 10 -5.71 -9.20 -14.93
CA LEU A 10 -5.38 -10.45 -14.25
C LEU A 10 -5.30 -10.25 -12.74
N LEU A 11 -4.62 -9.19 -12.30
CA LEU A 11 -4.50 -8.84 -10.88
C LEU A 11 -5.87 -8.62 -10.24
N GLY A 12 -6.77 -7.89 -10.89
CA GLY A 12 -8.12 -7.65 -10.38
C GLY A 12 -8.93 -8.93 -10.17
N ARG A 13 -8.83 -9.88 -11.11
CA ARG A 13 -9.48 -11.19 -10.97
C ARG A 13 -8.88 -12.01 -9.81
N GLN A 14 -7.55 -12.00 -9.68
CA GLN A 14 -6.87 -12.67 -8.57
C GLN A 14 -7.28 -12.10 -7.22
N LEU A 15 -7.30 -10.77 -7.09
CA LEU A 15 -7.72 -10.07 -5.88
C LEU A 15 -9.19 -10.35 -5.54
N ALA A 16 -10.08 -10.30 -6.52
CA ALA A 16 -11.50 -10.59 -6.32
C ALA A 16 -11.73 -12.03 -5.85
N THR A 17 -10.99 -12.99 -6.43
CA THR A 17 -11.04 -14.40 -6.01
C THR A 17 -10.53 -14.56 -4.58
N LEU A 18 -9.37 -13.96 -4.26
CA LEU A 18 -8.78 -14.01 -2.93
C LEU A 18 -9.71 -13.38 -1.88
N ASP A 19 -10.34 -12.27 -2.21
CA ASP A 19 -11.25 -11.55 -1.34
C ASP A 19 -12.51 -12.39 -1.01
N ARG A 20 -13.01 -13.13 -1.98
CA ARG A 20 -14.10 -14.10 -1.76
C ARG A 20 -13.67 -15.24 -0.86
N LEU A 21 -12.50 -15.82 -1.10
CA LEU A 21 -11.98 -16.94 -0.33
C LEU A 21 -11.71 -16.58 1.14
N ASN A 22 -11.29 -15.35 1.40
CA ASN A 22 -11.00 -14.92 2.78
C ASN A 22 -12.14 -14.14 3.46
N GLY A 23 -13.31 -14.03 2.82
CA GLY A 23 -14.49 -13.37 3.40
C GLY A 23 -14.36 -11.85 3.52
N GLY A 24 -13.72 -11.19 2.54
CA GLY A 24 -13.65 -9.73 2.50
C GLY A 24 -12.54 -9.13 3.38
N ARG A 25 -11.40 -9.81 3.52
CA ARG A 25 -10.26 -9.33 4.32
C ARG A 25 -9.02 -9.03 3.50
N THR A 26 -9.14 -8.96 2.17
CA THR A 26 -8.01 -8.64 1.28
C THR A 26 -7.65 -7.16 1.37
N ILE A 27 -6.36 -6.88 1.48
CA ILE A 27 -5.78 -5.54 1.33
C ILE A 27 -4.71 -5.63 0.24
N LEU A 28 -4.76 -4.75 -0.76
CA LEU A 28 -3.71 -4.64 -1.76
C LEU A 28 -2.62 -3.68 -1.29
N GLY A 29 -1.48 -4.20 -0.83
CA GLY A 29 -0.27 -3.41 -0.63
C GLY A 29 0.38 -3.09 -1.99
N ALA A 30 0.29 -1.84 -2.44
CA ALA A 30 0.69 -1.41 -3.77
C ALA A 30 1.97 -0.57 -3.73
N GLY A 31 3.02 -1.07 -4.36
CA GLY A 31 4.26 -0.36 -4.63
C GLY A 31 4.39 0.03 -6.10
N THR A 32 5.21 1.05 -6.38
CA THR A 32 5.50 1.50 -7.75
C THR A 32 6.75 0.86 -8.35
N GLY A 33 7.53 0.13 -7.55
CA GLY A 33 8.83 -0.41 -7.94
C GLY A 33 9.94 0.64 -7.97
N TRP A 34 11.17 0.21 -7.77
CA TRP A 34 12.34 1.08 -7.75
C TRP A 34 13.51 0.53 -8.58
N LEU A 35 13.58 -0.78 -8.78
CA LEU A 35 14.67 -1.45 -9.48
C LEU A 35 14.36 -1.55 -10.98
N ARG A 36 15.11 -0.83 -11.79
CA ARG A 36 14.93 -0.78 -13.26
C ARG A 36 15.11 -2.16 -13.91
N GLU A 37 16.09 -2.89 -13.45
CA GLU A 37 16.46 -4.21 -13.98
C GLU A 37 15.31 -5.23 -13.85
N GLU A 38 14.48 -5.12 -12.80
CA GLU A 38 13.28 -5.95 -12.68
C GLU A 38 12.25 -5.64 -13.77
N PHE A 39 12.08 -4.35 -14.10
CA PHE A 39 11.15 -3.95 -15.17
C PHE A 39 11.65 -4.44 -16.53
N GLU A 40 12.94 -4.29 -16.80
CA GLU A 40 13.56 -4.75 -18.05
C GLU A 40 13.45 -6.28 -18.19
N ALA A 41 13.73 -7.04 -17.13
CA ALA A 41 13.61 -8.49 -17.11
C ALA A 41 12.16 -8.98 -17.37
N LEU A 42 11.17 -8.17 -16.99
CA LEU A 42 9.74 -8.46 -17.20
C LEU A 42 9.19 -7.85 -18.51
N GLY A 43 10.02 -7.18 -19.31
CA GLY A 43 9.59 -6.48 -20.52
C GLY A 43 8.65 -5.32 -20.26
N MET A 44 8.69 -4.74 -19.04
CA MET A 44 7.81 -3.64 -18.62
C MET A 44 8.54 -2.31 -18.64
N PRO A 45 7.93 -1.21 -19.13
CA PRO A 45 8.56 0.10 -19.13
C PRO A 45 8.67 0.65 -17.70
N PHE A 46 9.89 1.06 -17.32
CA PHE A 46 10.17 1.67 -16.02
C PHE A 46 9.67 3.12 -15.95
N GLU A 47 9.73 3.84 -17.06
CA GLU A 47 9.29 5.22 -17.16
C GLU A 47 7.80 5.34 -16.90
N ARG A 48 7.41 6.46 -16.24
CA ARG A 48 6.01 6.77 -15.93
C ARG A 48 5.30 5.70 -15.07
N ARG A 49 6.06 4.81 -14.40
CA ARG A 49 5.51 3.75 -13.56
C ARG A 49 4.54 4.26 -12.47
N MET A 50 4.76 5.49 -11.97
CA MET A 50 3.87 6.10 -10.96
C MET A 50 2.49 6.44 -11.55
N ALA A 51 2.45 7.00 -12.77
CA ALA A 51 1.19 7.29 -13.47
C ALA A 51 0.48 5.98 -13.86
N ARG A 52 1.23 4.99 -14.35
CA ARG A 52 0.69 3.65 -14.65
C ARG A 52 0.12 2.98 -13.40
N THR A 53 0.76 3.14 -12.22
CA THR A 53 0.22 2.62 -10.96
C THR A 53 -1.10 3.28 -10.59
N ALA A 54 -1.20 4.60 -10.74
CA ALA A 54 -2.43 5.33 -10.44
C ALA A 54 -3.59 4.85 -11.33
N GLU A 55 -3.37 4.78 -12.63
CA GLU A 55 -4.39 4.30 -13.58
C GLU A 55 -4.76 2.82 -13.35
N ALA A 56 -3.78 1.97 -12.99
CA ALA A 56 -4.07 0.59 -12.62
C ALA A 56 -4.96 0.49 -11.37
N ILE A 57 -4.76 1.35 -10.37
CA ILE A 57 -5.60 1.40 -9.17
C ILE A 57 -7.03 1.81 -9.54
N ASP A 58 -7.20 2.80 -10.41
CA ASP A 58 -8.53 3.23 -10.86
C ASP A 58 -9.24 2.12 -11.65
N LEU A 59 -8.50 1.40 -12.50
CA LEU A 59 -9.02 0.21 -13.18
C LEU A 59 -9.43 -0.88 -12.18
N LEU A 60 -8.59 -1.22 -11.20
CA LEU A 60 -8.90 -2.22 -10.17
C LEU A 60 -10.17 -1.84 -9.40
N ARG A 61 -10.35 -0.56 -9.06
CA ARG A 61 -11.57 -0.05 -8.42
C ARG A 61 -12.78 -0.19 -9.34
N ALA A 62 -12.65 0.17 -10.61
CA ALA A 62 -13.72 0.02 -11.58
C ALA A 62 -14.14 -1.45 -11.71
N MET A 63 -13.19 -2.38 -11.76
CA MET A 63 -13.47 -3.83 -11.81
C MET A 63 -14.23 -4.34 -10.57
N CYS A 64 -14.03 -3.73 -9.40
CA CYS A 64 -14.73 -4.11 -8.17
C CYS A 64 -16.15 -3.53 -8.09
N THR A 65 -16.40 -2.36 -8.70
CA THR A 65 -17.61 -1.55 -8.43
C THR A 65 -18.51 -1.36 -9.63
N LYS A 66 -18.02 -1.60 -10.85
CA LYS A 66 -18.75 -1.38 -12.11
C LYS A 66 -18.82 -2.65 -12.92
N HIS A 67 -20.02 -3.00 -13.39
CA HIS A 67 -20.24 -4.20 -14.18
C HIS A 67 -21.15 -3.89 -15.37
N PRO A 68 -20.61 -3.89 -16.60
CA PRO A 68 -19.21 -4.14 -16.95
C PRO A 68 -18.28 -2.99 -16.55
N ALA A 69 -17.02 -3.31 -16.28
CA ALA A 69 -15.97 -2.33 -16.11
C ALA A 69 -15.53 -1.81 -17.47
N HIS A 70 -15.55 -0.49 -17.63
CA HIS A 70 -15.06 0.19 -18.83
C HIS A 70 -13.96 1.15 -18.41
N VAL A 71 -12.82 1.08 -19.07
CA VAL A 71 -11.66 1.94 -18.81
C VAL A 71 -11.07 2.42 -20.12
N GLN A 72 -10.97 3.73 -20.24
CA GLN A 72 -10.22 4.41 -21.30
C GLN A 72 -9.19 5.30 -20.63
N GLY A 73 -7.95 4.85 -20.61
CA GLY A 73 -6.83 5.54 -19.99
C GLY A 73 -5.66 5.67 -20.95
N GLU A 74 -4.57 6.20 -20.47
CA GLU A 74 -3.34 6.33 -21.24
C GLU A 74 -2.60 4.99 -21.35
N PHE A 75 -2.61 4.20 -20.30
CA PHE A 75 -1.87 2.94 -20.21
C PHE A 75 -2.77 1.71 -20.38
N PHE A 76 -4.02 1.82 -20.02
CA PHE A 76 -4.96 0.69 -20.04
C PHE A 76 -6.25 1.11 -20.74
N ASN A 77 -6.51 0.44 -21.87
CA ASN A 77 -7.73 0.59 -22.64
C ASN A 77 -8.35 -0.78 -22.84
N ALA A 78 -9.64 -0.89 -22.58
CA ALA A 78 -10.38 -2.11 -22.85
C ALA A 78 -11.85 -1.81 -23.11
N GLU A 79 -12.45 -2.59 -24.01
CA GLU A 79 -13.89 -2.68 -24.16
C GLU A 79 -14.52 -3.11 -22.82
N PRO A 80 -15.80 -2.73 -22.58
CA PRO A 80 -16.47 -3.09 -21.35
C PRO A 80 -16.42 -4.60 -21.09
N MET A 81 -15.82 -4.99 -19.97
CA MET A 81 -15.67 -6.40 -19.58
C MET A 81 -16.29 -6.69 -18.22
N GLY A 82 -16.97 -7.82 -18.12
CA GLY A 82 -17.39 -8.39 -16.85
C GLY A 82 -16.20 -9.05 -16.13
N VAL A 83 -16.13 -8.85 -14.81
CA VAL A 83 -15.11 -9.47 -13.94
C VAL A 83 -15.81 -10.35 -12.93
N LEU A 84 -15.52 -11.65 -12.98
CA LEU A 84 -16.05 -12.65 -12.05
C LEU A 84 -14.88 -13.42 -11.41
N PRO A 85 -15.01 -13.83 -10.13
CA PRO A 85 -16.11 -13.49 -9.22
C PRO A 85 -16.08 -12.01 -8.80
N HIS A 86 -17.23 -11.45 -8.38
CA HIS A 86 -17.22 -10.14 -7.72
C HIS A 86 -16.59 -10.27 -6.34
N PRO A 87 -15.73 -9.33 -5.91
CA PRO A 87 -15.19 -9.34 -4.55
C PRO A 87 -16.30 -9.10 -3.50
N VAL A 88 -16.01 -9.42 -2.25
CA VAL A 88 -16.88 -9.06 -1.11
C VAL A 88 -16.75 -7.56 -0.85
N GLN A 89 -15.52 -7.05 -0.85
CA GLN A 89 -15.20 -5.63 -0.66
C GLN A 89 -15.33 -4.86 -2.00
N GLN A 90 -16.06 -3.77 -2.01
CA GLN A 90 -16.32 -2.96 -3.22
C GLN A 90 -16.08 -1.47 -2.96
N PRO A 91 -14.85 -0.98 -3.17
CA PRO A 91 -13.67 -1.67 -3.70
C PRO A 91 -12.83 -2.38 -2.62
N ILE A 92 -11.93 -3.27 -3.07
CA ILE A 92 -10.85 -3.81 -2.21
C ILE A 92 -9.92 -2.66 -1.80
N PRO A 93 -9.58 -2.52 -0.50
CA PRO A 93 -8.68 -1.47 -0.03
C PRO A 93 -7.29 -1.55 -0.66
N VAL A 94 -6.77 -0.40 -1.06
CA VAL A 94 -5.42 -0.26 -1.62
C VAL A 94 -4.56 0.57 -0.66
N TRP A 95 -3.50 -0.03 -0.14
CA TRP A 95 -2.52 0.63 0.71
C TRP A 95 -1.25 0.93 -0.09
N LEU A 96 -0.81 2.18 -0.08
CA LEU A 96 0.32 2.65 -0.88
C LEU A 96 1.59 2.77 -0.07
N GLY A 97 2.65 2.15 -0.59
CA GLY A 97 3.96 2.13 0.03
C GLY A 97 4.85 3.31 -0.32
N GLY A 98 5.85 3.53 0.53
CA GLY A 98 6.98 4.43 0.31
C GLY A 98 7.07 5.61 1.27
N ASN A 99 8.33 6.08 1.44
CA ASN A 99 8.71 7.10 2.42
C ASN A 99 8.97 8.49 1.79
N THR A 100 9.07 8.57 0.46
CA THR A 100 9.37 9.83 -0.22
C THR A 100 8.17 10.80 -0.17
N PRO A 101 8.39 12.12 -0.25
CA PRO A 101 7.29 13.09 -0.30
C PRO A 101 6.25 12.78 -1.37
N GLY A 102 6.69 12.32 -2.56
CA GLY A 102 5.80 11.92 -3.63
C GLY A 102 4.98 10.64 -3.31
N ALA A 103 5.52 9.71 -2.50
CA ALA A 103 4.79 8.54 -2.04
C ALA A 103 3.73 8.93 -0.99
N VAL A 104 4.07 9.80 -0.05
CA VAL A 104 3.14 10.38 0.94
C VAL A 104 1.98 11.08 0.24
N GLN A 105 2.26 11.93 -0.75
CA GLN A 105 1.23 12.60 -1.55
C GLN A 105 0.32 11.60 -2.29
N ARG A 106 0.89 10.54 -2.87
CA ARG A 106 0.10 9.49 -3.54
C ARG A 106 -0.78 8.73 -2.57
N ALA A 107 -0.25 8.38 -1.39
CA ALA A 107 -1.02 7.67 -0.36
C ALA A 107 -2.25 8.47 0.07
N GLY A 108 -2.11 9.75 0.34
CA GLY A 108 -3.22 10.64 0.68
C GLY A 108 -4.22 10.79 -0.46
N ARG A 109 -3.75 10.99 -1.70
CA ARG A 109 -4.61 11.22 -2.86
C ARG A 109 -5.34 9.98 -3.35
N LEU A 110 -4.75 8.80 -3.26
CA LEU A 110 -5.25 7.58 -3.90
C LEU A 110 -5.45 6.41 -2.94
N GLY A 111 -4.73 6.34 -1.81
CA GLY A 111 -4.73 5.17 -0.93
C GLY A 111 -5.93 5.08 0.02
N ASN A 112 -6.22 3.88 0.47
CA ASN A 112 -7.02 3.60 1.66
C ASN A 112 -6.12 3.33 2.87
N GLY A 113 -4.81 3.29 2.68
CA GLY A 113 -3.78 3.20 3.70
C GLY A 113 -2.42 3.65 3.17
N TRP A 114 -1.54 4.00 4.10
CA TRP A 114 -0.15 4.32 3.85
C TRP A 114 0.75 3.31 4.55
N VAL A 115 1.68 2.70 3.81
CA VAL A 115 2.60 1.66 4.30
C VAL A 115 4.03 2.12 4.07
N PRO A 116 4.60 2.97 4.93
CA PRO A 116 6.03 3.27 4.90
C PRO A 116 6.86 2.07 5.37
N TYR A 117 8.14 2.09 5.04
CA TYR A 117 9.11 1.09 5.47
C TYR A 117 10.07 1.67 6.50
N GLY A 118 10.19 1.04 7.67
CA GLY A 118 11.29 1.25 8.60
C GLY A 118 11.45 2.68 9.13
N LEU A 119 10.37 3.47 9.21
CA LEU A 119 10.42 4.81 9.79
C LEU A 119 10.47 4.75 11.31
N LEU A 120 11.14 5.71 11.95
CA LEU A 120 11.04 5.97 13.37
C LEU A 120 9.69 6.64 13.71
N PRO A 121 9.22 6.58 14.99
CA PRO A 121 7.90 7.14 15.35
C PRO A 121 7.70 8.61 14.97
N GLU A 122 8.71 9.44 15.14
CA GLU A 122 8.67 10.87 14.80
C GLU A 122 8.57 11.12 13.28
N ASP A 123 9.25 10.31 12.48
CA ASP A 123 9.18 10.41 11.02
C ASP A 123 7.88 9.80 10.48
N LEU A 124 7.36 8.76 11.15
CA LEU A 124 6.02 8.24 10.88
C LEU A 124 4.96 9.32 11.11
N ALA A 125 5.01 10.03 12.26
CA ALA A 125 4.08 11.10 12.58
C ALA A 125 4.09 12.21 11.52
N LYS A 126 5.28 12.71 11.16
CA LYS A 126 5.44 13.73 10.09
C LYS A 126 4.89 13.26 8.76
N GLY A 127 5.22 12.02 8.37
CA GLY A 127 4.71 11.43 7.12
C GLY A 127 3.19 11.27 7.14
N TRP A 128 2.64 10.86 8.29
CA TRP A 128 1.21 10.72 8.47
C TRP A 128 0.45 12.05 8.36
N ASP A 129 1.00 13.13 8.94
CA ASP A 129 0.46 14.48 8.75
C ASP A 129 0.46 14.89 7.28
N GLY A 130 1.52 14.55 6.55
CA GLY A 130 1.60 14.76 5.11
C GLY A 130 0.55 13.98 4.31
N VAL A 131 0.27 12.73 4.70
CA VAL A 131 -0.79 11.91 4.07
C VAL A 131 -2.16 12.53 4.29
N ARG A 132 -2.47 12.96 5.51
CA ARG A 132 -3.74 13.62 5.84
C ARG A 132 -3.93 14.91 5.05
N SER A 133 -2.93 15.77 5.04
CA SER A 133 -2.94 17.03 4.28
C SER A 133 -3.12 16.79 2.77
N ALA A 134 -2.49 15.74 2.23
CA ALA A 134 -2.64 15.38 0.82
C ALA A 134 -4.05 14.86 0.49
N ALA A 135 -4.69 14.14 1.43
CA ALA A 135 -6.07 13.69 1.29
C ALA A 135 -7.05 14.87 1.28
N GLU A 136 -6.91 15.79 2.24
CA GLU A 136 -7.72 17.02 2.34
C GLU A 136 -7.59 17.88 1.07
N SER A 137 -6.36 18.07 0.58
CA SER A 137 -6.09 18.80 -0.67
C SER A 137 -6.74 18.14 -1.89
N ALA A 138 -6.90 16.81 -1.86
CA ALA A 138 -7.60 16.03 -2.87
C ALA A 138 -9.12 15.92 -2.60
N LYS A 139 -9.66 16.64 -1.63
CA LYS A 139 -11.06 16.60 -1.20
C LYS A 139 -11.51 15.20 -0.77
N ARG A 140 -10.61 14.44 -0.15
CA ARG A 140 -10.89 13.13 0.43
C ARG A 140 -10.92 13.22 1.95
N ASP A 141 -11.76 12.41 2.57
CA ASP A 141 -11.79 12.26 4.03
C ASP A 141 -10.52 11.50 4.48
N PRO A 142 -9.64 12.13 5.28
CA PRO A 142 -8.44 11.48 5.79
C PRO A 142 -8.74 10.39 6.83
N THR A 143 -9.92 10.39 7.46
CA THR A 143 -10.30 9.36 8.47
C THR A 143 -10.51 7.97 7.86
N GLY A 144 -10.76 7.91 6.55
CA GLY A 144 -10.87 6.67 5.79
C GLY A 144 -9.51 6.09 5.34
N ILE A 145 -8.39 6.66 5.79
CA ILE A 145 -7.04 6.20 5.44
C ILE A 145 -6.38 5.60 6.68
N THR A 146 -5.84 4.40 6.56
CA THR A 146 -5.13 3.71 7.65
C THR A 146 -3.65 4.08 7.66
N CYS A 147 -3.12 4.51 8.81
CA CYS A 147 -1.67 4.63 9.03
C CYS A 147 -1.10 3.27 9.42
N SER A 148 -0.19 2.75 8.61
CA SER A 148 0.47 1.48 8.89
C SER A 148 1.99 1.60 8.83
N LEU A 149 2.70 0.56 9.22
CA LEU A 149 4.15 0.48 9.11
C LEU A 149 4.55 -0.94 8.70
N TRP A 150 5.45 -1.06 7.74
CA TRP A 150 6.16 -2.29 7.49
C TRP A 150 7.59 -2.16 8.00
N ALA A 151 7.97 -3.00 8.96
CA ALA A 151 9.33 -3.06 9.49
C ALA A 151 9.63 -4.49 9.97
N PRO A 152 10.88 -4.94 9.87
CA PRO A 152 11.28 -6.21 10.48
C PRO A 152 11.22 -6.09 12.01
N ILE A 153 10.69 -7.12 12.67
CA ILE A 153 10.70 -7.26 14.12
C ILE A 153 11.49 -8.50 14.52
N THR A 154 12.38 -8.36 15.51
CA THR A 154 13.14 -9.47 16.06
C THR A 154 13.02 -9.48 17.57
N ILE A 155 12.38 -10.51 18.11
CA ILE A 155 12.24 -10.72 19.55
C ILE A 155 13.45 -11.51 20.02
N THR A 156 14.19 -10.97 21.00
CA THR A 156 15.35 -11.61 21.60
C THR A 156 15.05 -12.18 22.97
N ARG A 157 15.88 -13.12 23.41
CA ARG A 157 15.86 -13.60 24.80
C ARG A 157 16.38 -12.52 25.75
N ARG A 158 15.94 -12.56 26.99
CA ARG A 158 16.40 -11.65 28.05
C ARG A 158 17.93 -11.70 28.20
N GLY A 159 18.56 -10.54 28.23
CA GLY A 159 20.02 -10.42 28.31
C GLY A 159 20.78 -10.71 27.02
N ALA A 160 20.09 -10.82 25.88
CA ALA A 160 20.76 -10.94 24.58
C ALA A 160 21.54 -9.65 24.25
N PRO A 161 22.66 -9.77 23.48
CA PRO A 161 23.38 -8.58 23.04
C PRO A 161 22.48 -7.68 22.18
N PRO A 162 22.80 -6.35 22.13
CA PRO A 162 22.06 -5.43 21.29
C PRO A 162 22.08 -5.89 19.83
N GLY A 163 20.99 -5.66 19.12
CA GLY A 163 20.88 -5.98 17.71
C GLY A 163 21.72 -5.06 16.81
N PRO A 164 21.75 -5.36 15.50
CA PRO A 164 22.45 -4.53 14.54
C PRO A 164 21.96 -3.07 14.59
N GLU A 165 22.89 -2.13 14.37
CA GLU A 165 22.56 -0.72 14.22
C GLU A 165 21.50 -0.52 13.14
N GLY A 166 20.55 0.39 13.38
CA GLY A 166 19.46 0.68 12.44
C GLY A 166 18.24 -0.25 12.52
N LEU A 167 18.29 -1.30 13.36
CA LEU A 167 17.15 -2.19 13.57
C LEU A 167 16.37 -1.74 14.81
N TYR A 168 15.44 -0.82 14.63
CA TYR A 168 14.68 -0.23 15.74
C TYR A 168 13.78 -1.24 16.47
N LEU A 169 13.15 -2.18 15.74
CA LEU A 169 12.27 -3.21 16.31
C LEU A 169 13.02 -4.53 16.56
N HIS A 170 14.12 -4.43 17.29
CA HIS A 170 14.92 -5.55 17.75
C HIS A 170 15.12 -5.46 19.26
N GLY A 171 14.86 -6.51 20.01
CA GLY A 171 15.07 -6.54 21.45
C GLY A 171 14.14 -7.49 22.20
N GLU A 172 14.20 -7.39 23.54
CA GLU A 172 13.32 -8.13 24.42
C GLU A 172 11.86 -7.67 24.28
N ALA A 173 10.91 -8.52 24.65
CA ALA A 173 9.48 -8.26 24.47
C ALA A 173 9.04 -6.93 25.12
N ASP A 174 9.48 -6.65 26.34
CA ASP A 174 9.10 -5.43 27.06
C ASP A 174 9.58 -4.16 26.34
N LEU A 175 10.81 -4.18 25.81
CA LEU A 175 11.36 -3.08 25.00
C LEU A 175 10.57 -2.91 23.70
N LEU A 176 10.16 -3.99 23.07
CA LEU A 176 9.37 -3.93 21.85
C LEU A 176 7.96 -3.38 22.08
N VAL A 177 7.35 -3.72 23.22
CA VAL A 177 6.05 -3.14 23.65
C VAL A 177 6.18 -1.63 23.85
N GLU A 178 7.24 -1.17 24.52
CA GLU A 178 7.52 0.26 24.67
C GLU A 178 7.65 0.98 23.33
N ARG A 179 8.46 0.42 22.44
CA ARG A 179 8.67 0.96 21.07
C ARG A 179 7.39 0.98 20.24
N LEU A 180 6.62 -0.10 20.23
CA LEU A 180 5.33 -0.15 19.54
C LEU A 180 4.32 0.83 20.13
N THR A 181 4.36 1.07 21.44
CA THR A 181 3.55 2.10 22.08
C THR A 181 3.92 3.51 21.60
N ALA A 182 5.21 3.78 21.35
CA ALA A 182 5.64 5.05 20.76
C ALA A 182 5.08 5.23 19.32
N TYR A 183 5.07 4.16 18.53
CA TYR A 183 4.42 4.20 17.21
C TYR A 183 2.91 4.42 17.29
N ALA A 184 2.23 3.78 18.23
CA ALA A 184 0.80 3.99 18.43
C ALA A 184 0.49 5.46 18.77
N LYS A 185 1.31 6.09 19.63
CA LYS A 185 1.21 7.53 19.94
C LYS A 185 1.50 8.42 18.72
N ALA A 186 2.33 7.96 17.79
CA ALA A 186 2.62 8.64 16.53
C ALA A 186 1.51 8.47 15.47
N GLY A 187 0.45 7.72 15.78
CA GLY A 187 -0.71 7.53 14.90
C GLY A 187 -0.75 6.20 14.17
N LEU A 188 0.15 5.25 14.48
CA LEU A 188 0.13 3.91 13.89
C LEU A 188 -1.15 3.16 14.30
N GLN A 189 -1.84 2.59 13.31
CA GLN A 189 -3.07 1.82 13.48
C GLN A 189 -2.90 0.34 13.09
N HIS A 190 -1.91 0.05 12.24
CA HIS A 190 -1.64 -1.30 11.75
C HIS A 190 -0.14 -1.52 11.58
N PHE A 191 0.37 -2.65 12.10
CA PHE A 191 1.76 -3.06 12.00
C PHE A 191 1.88 -4.40 11.27
#